data_ba8c0140b0d5e36d3b41648fbf5b8c96
#
_entry.id   ba8c0140b0d5e36d3b41648fbf5b8c96
#
_cell.length_a   1.000
_cell.length_b   1.000
_cell.length_c   1.000
_cell.angle_alpha   90.00
_cell.angle_beta   90.00
_cell.angle_gamma   90.00
#
_symmetry.space_group_name_H-M   'P 1'
#
loop_
_entity.id
_entity.type
_entity.pdbx_description
1 polymer ?
#
loop_
_entity_poly.entity_id
_entity_poly.type
_entity_poly.pdbx_seq_one_letter_code
_entity_poly.pdbx_strand_id
1 'polypeptide(L)'
;MDFRLDQSIVALGIDTVVVGIARNVDPQAVLPPSFLEKKKALEQWALQCQTEEVVASPVIKGYTDLLQKVGRSIKKNPPTVLALIRNIQHRGALPQINSIIDIYNVESLKSFLAIGGHDLDKIEGPIEFTVSQRDDLFLPILSSEKHVAPTDPVYRDQKGVLAWLDVRDSDCLLYTSPSPRDCS
;
A
#
# COMPACT_ATOMS: atom_id res chain seq x y z
N MET A 1 1.80 -13.95 -15.26
CA MET A 1 1.19 -13.62 -13.95
C MET A 1 -0.29 -13.42 -14.20
N ASP A 2 -1.11 -14.07 -13.42
CA ASP A 2 -2.58 -13.98 -13.48
C ASP A 2 -3.06 -13.21 -12.26
N PHE A 3 -4.00 -12.26 -12.47
CA PHE A 3 -4.62 -11.47 -11.40
C PHE A 3 -6.13 -11.64 -11.48
N ARG A 4 -6.76 -11.95 -10.36
CA ARG A 4 -8.19 -12.23 -10.29
C ARG A 4 -8.87 -11.29 -9.31
N LEU A 5 -10.01 -10.78 -9.74
CA LEU A 5 -10.91 -10.00 -8.89
C LEU A 5 -12.10 -10.87 -8.52
N ASP A 6 -12.23 -11.18 -7.24
CA ASP A 6 -13.31 -12.02 -6.73
C ASP A 6 -14.63 -11.25 -6.63
N GLN A 7 -15.76 -11.96 -6.77
CA GLN A 7 -17.09 -11.37 -6.70
C GLN A 7 -17.41 -10.75 -5.34
N SER A 8 -16.78 -11.23 -4.27
CA SER A 8 -16.93 -10.65 -2.92
C SER A 8 -16.43 -9.22 -2.86
N ILE A 9 -15.35 -8.91 -3.59
CA ILE A 9 -14.80 -7.56 -3.71
C ILE A 9 -15.69 -6.67 -4.57
N VAL A 10 -16.20 -7.21 -5.68
CA VAL A 10 -17.17 -6.49 -6.54
C VAL A 10 -18.42 -6.12 -5.73
N ALA A 11 -18.90 -7.00 -4.86
CA ALA A 11 -20.03 -6.72 -3.97
C ALA A 11 -19.76 -5.60 -2.96
N LEU A 12 -18.50 -5.34 -2.62
CA LEU A 12 -18.10 -4.19 -1.81
C LEU A 12 -18.05 -2.86 -2.61
N GLY A 13 -18.22 -2.94 -3.94
CA GLY A 13 -18.22 -1.79 -4.84
C GLY A 13 -16.85 -1.49 -5.46
N ILE A 14 -15.93 -2.46 -5.44
CA ILE A 14 -14.65 -2.37 -6.14
C ILE A 14 -14.76 -3.23 -7.40
N ASP A 15 -14.89 -2.60 -8.55
CA ASP A 15 -15.04 -3.26 -9.85
C ASP A 15 -13.77 -3.22 -10.71
N THR A 16 -12.79 -2.43 -10.30
CA THR A 16 -11.57 -2.22 -11.08
C THR A 16 -10.34 -2.17 -10.19
N VAL A 17 -9.31 -2.93 -10.58
CA VAL A 17 -7.98 -2.87 -9.99
C VAL A 17 -6.97 -2.68 -11.12
N VAL A 18 -6.06 -1.73 -10.96
CA VAL A 18 -5.00 -1.48 -11.94
C VAL A 18 -3.74 -2.19 -11.48
N VAL A 19 -3.25 -3.12 -12.30
CA VAL A 19 -2.03 -3.88 -12.03
C VAL A 19 -1.00 -3.58 -13.09
N GLY A 20 0.17 -3.11 -12.67
CA GLY A 20 1.34 -2.90 -13.54
C GLY A 20 2.43 -3.92 -13.26
N ILE A 21 3.16 -4.35 -14.28
CA ILE A 21 4.34 -5.20 -14.14
C ILE A 21 5.56 -4.41 -14.61
N ALA A 22 6.47 -4.14 -13.70
CA ALA A 22 7.79 -3.58 -14.01
C ALA A 22 8.83 -4.71 -14.00
N ARG A 23 9.72 -4.73 -15.00
CA ARG A 23 10.80 -5.72 -15.12
C ARG A 23 12.15 -5.01 -15.18
N ASN A 24 13.21 -5.72 -14.78
CA ASN A 24 14.57 -5.17 -14.76
C ASN A 24 14.68 -3.86 -13.98
N VAL A 25 13.95 -3.79 -12.88
CA VAL A 25 13.98 -2.66 -11.96
C VAL A 25 15.20 -2.76 -11.04
N ASP A 26 15.85 -1.61 -10.79
CA ASP A 26 16.96 -1.51 -9.83
C ASP A 26 16.50 -0.72 -8.62
N PRO A 27 16.34 -1.36 -7.44
CA PRO A 27 15.96 -0.67 -6.22
C PRO A 27 16.97 0.39 -5.76
N GLN A 28 18.22 0.29 -6.24
CA GLN A 28 19.30 1.22 -5.92
C GLN A 28 19.49 2.32 -6.98
N ALA A 29 18.65 2.34 -8.00
CA ALA A 29 18.74 3.32 -9.07
C ALA A 29 18.68 4.76 -8.54
N VAL A 30 19.55 5.62 -9.07
CA VAL A 30 19.50 7.05 -8.78
C VAL A 30 18.29 7.65 -9.48
N LEU A 31 17.41 8.25 -8.71
CA LEU A 31 16.21 8.89 -9.26
C LEU A 31 16.57 10.20 -9.97
N PRO A 32 15.94 10.49 -11.13
CA PRO A 32 16.28 11.67 -11.92
C PRO A 32 15.90 12.97 -11.17
N PRO A 33 16.61 14.09 -11.45
CA PRO A 33 16.36 15.37 -10.82
C PRO A 33 14.89 15.82 -10.90
N SER A 34 14.23 15.61 -12.03
CA SER A 34 12.82 15.94 -12.22
C SER A 34 11.88 15.20 -11.26
N PHE A 35 12.22 13.96 -10.90
CA PHE A 35 11.48 13.21 -9.90
C PHE A 35 11.72 13.77 -8.48
N LEU A 36 12.96 14.12 -8.16
CA LEU A 36 13.32 14.71 -6.87
C LEU A 36 12.66 16.07 -6.66
N GLU A 37 12.56 16.89 -7.71
CA GLU A 37 11.81 18.15 -7.70
C GLU A 37 10.31 17.92 -7.44
N LYS A 38 9.72 16.94 -8.13
CA LYS A 38 8.32 16.52 -7.92
C LYS A 38 8.09 16.06 -6.48
N LYS A 39 8.98 15.19 -5.95
CA LYS A 39 8.91 14.72 -4.56
C LYS A 39 8.92 15.91 -3.59
N LYS A 40 9.90 16.80 -3.75
CA LYS A 40 10.03 18.00 -2.90
C LYS A 40 8.80 18.90 -2.94
N ALA A 41 8.23 19.13 -4.12
CA ALA A 41 7.03 19.95 -4.27
C ALA A 41 5.82 19.33 -3.55
N LEU A 42 5.64 17.99 -3.66
CA LEU A 42 4.58 17.29 -2.97
C LEU A 42 4.78 17.23 -1.45
N GLU A 43 6.02 17.10 -0.97
CA GLU A 43 6.33 17.19 0.45
C GLU A 43 6.01 18.58 1.02
N GLN A 44 6.38 19.63 0.31
CA GLN A 44 6.03 21.01 0.69
C GLN A 44 4.52 21.25 0.72
N TRP A 45 3.82 20.73 -0.27
CA TRP A 45 2.35 20.76 -0.26
C TRP A 45 1.78 20.01 0.95
N ALA A 46 2.25 18.80 1.23
CA ALA A 46 1.77 17.97 2.34
C ALA A 46 2.02 18.60 3.72
N LEU A 47 3.13 19.34 3.89
CA LEU A 47 3.42 20.09 5.11
C LEU A 47 2.39 21.18 5.41
N GLN A 48 1.77 21.75 4.37
CA GLN A 48 0.87 22.89 4.47
C GLN A 48 -0.61 22.51 4.30
N CYS A 49 -0.89 21.30 3.74
CA CYS A 49 -2.25 20.91 3.41
C CYS A 49 -3.09 20.70 4.68
N GLN A 50 -4.35 21.07 4.58
CA GLN A 50 -5.36 20.75 5.59
C GLN A 50 -5.86 19.32 5.33
N THR A 51 -5.74 18.46 6.32
CA THR A 51 -6.15 17.03 6.19
C THR A 51 -7.62 16.90 5.80
N GLU A 52 -8.46 17.82 6.24
CA GLU A 52 -9.90 17.89 5.95
C GLU A 52 -10.18 18.03 4.43
N GLU A 53 -9.37 18.78 3.72
CA GLU A 53 -9.50 18.95 2.25
C GLU A 53 -9.17 17.64 1.52
N VAL A 54 -8.16 16.92 2.00
CA VAL A 54 -7.78 15.61 1.45
C VAL A 54 -8.87 14.57 1.71
N VAL A 55 -9.42 14.55 2.93
CA VAL A 55 -10.52 13.64 3.31
C VAL A 55 -11.78 13.91 2.47
N ALA A 56 -12.03 15.14 2.09
CA ALA A 56 -13.17 15.52 1.25
C ALA A 56 -13.02 15.08 -0.22
N SER A 57 -11.84 14.63 -0.66
CA SER A 57 -11.63 14.19 -2.03
C SER A 57 -12.44 12.93 -2.35
N PRO A 58 -12.97 12.79 -3.58
CA PRO A 58 -13.73 11.59 -3.97
C PRO A 58 -12.95 10.29 -3.82
N VAL A 59 -11.63 10.32 -4.07
CA VAL A 59 -10.75 9.15 -3.96
C VAL A 59 -10.69 8.67 -2.50
N ILE A 60 -10.38 9.57 -1.57
CA ILE A 60 -10.29 9.22 -0.14
C ILE A 60 -11.66 8.82 0.41
N LYS A 61 -12.73 9.46 -0.07
CA LYS A 61 -14.09 9.06 0.29
C LYS A 61 -14.38 7.61 -0.11
N GLY A 62 -13.95 7.17 -1.29
CA GLY A 62 -14.08 5.76 -1.71
C GLY A 62 -13.42 4.79 -0.72
N TYR A 63 -12.20 5.07 -0.26
CA TYR A 63 -11.53 4.25 0.77
C TYR A 63 -12.27 4.28 2.11
N THR A 64 -12.74 5.44 2.55
CA THR A 64 -13.46 5.54 3.82
C THR A 64 -14.81 4.83 3.78
N ASP A 65 -15.52 4.89 2.67
CA ASP A 65 -16.78 4.17 2.46
C ASP A 65 -16.55 2.64 2.48
N LEU A 66 -15.45 2.16 1.87
CA LEU A 66 -15.06 0.75 1.93
C LEU A 66 -14.79 0.31 3.37
N LEU A 67 -13.98 1.07 4.11
CA LEU A 67 -13.66 0.76 5.51
C LEU A 67 -14.92 0.71 6.38
N GLN A 68 -15.89 1.60 6.13
CA GLN A 68 -17.18 1.58 6.83
C GLN A 68 -18.00 0.33 6.49
N LYS A 69 -18.04 -0.06 5.21
CA LYS A 69 -18.76 -1.26 4.76
C LYS A 69 -18.25 -2.53 5.44
N VAL A 70 -16.94 -2.63 5.64
CA VAL A 70 -16.31 -3.77 6.32
C VAL A 70 -16.20 -3.57 7.84
N GLY A 71 -16.84 -2.55 8.41
CA GLY A 71 -16.89 -2.31 9.86
C GLY A 71 -15.55 -1.87 10.47
N ARG A 72 -14.67 -1.26 9.68
CA ARG A 72 -13.35 -0.82 10.14
C ARG A 72 -13.31 0.65 10.52
N SER A 73 -12.59 0.94 11.59
CA SER A 73 -12.39 2.31 12.06
C SER A 73 -11.35 3.03 11.20
N ILE A 74 -11.74 4.12 10.54
CA ILE A 74 -10.86 5.01 9.78
C ILE A 74 -9.73 5.57 10.66
N LYS A 75 -9.99 5.84 11.94
CA LYS A 75 -8.98 6.34 12.88
C LYS A 75 -7.85 5.33 13.09
N LYS A 76 -8.19 4.03 13.15
CA LYS A 76 -7.21 2.94 13.34
C LYS A 76 -6.56 2.49 12.03
N ASN A 77 -7.27 2.65 10.92
CA ASN A 77 -6.84 2.25 9.58
C ASN A 77 -7.01 3.44 8.62
N PRO A 78 -6.19 4.50 8.74
CA PRO A 78 -6.30 5.63 7.83
C PRO A 78 -5.87 5.19 6.41
N PRO A 79 -6.52 5.70 5.35
CA PRO A 79 -6.03 5.52 3.98
C PRO A 79 -4.54 5.88 3.86
N THR A 80 -3.80 5.16 3.03
CA THR A 80 -2.33 5.27 2.88
C THR A 80 -1.87 6.71 2.72
N VAL A 81 -2.54 7.49 1.89
CA VAL A 81 -2.18 8.91 1.66
C VAL A 81 -2.28 9.74 2.94
N LEU A 82 -3.30 9.54 3.77
CA LEU A 82 -3.41 10.26 5.04
C LEU A 82 -2.29 9.89 6.00
N ALA A 83 -1.83 8.64 5.97
CA ALA A 83 -0.67 8.21 6.75
C ALA A 83 0.63 8.85 6.22
N LEU A 84 0.81 8.92 4.90
CA LEU A 84 1.96 9.59 4.27
C LEU A 84 2.00 11.08 4.62
N ILE A 85 0.88 11.80 4.50
CA ILE A 85 0.78 13.22 4.86
C ILE A 85 1.15 13.44 6.34
N ARG A 86 0.59 12.65 7.25
CA ARG A 86 0.93 12.73 8.68
C ARG A 86 2.41 12.49 8.95
N ASN A 87 3.01 11.51 8.26
CA ASN A 87 4.45 11.23 8.37
C ASN A 87 5.28 12.43 7.90
N ILE A 88 4.91 13.07 6.78
CA ILE A 88 5.59 14.26 6.28
C ILE A 88 5.42 15.41 7.26
N GLN A 89 4.22 15.67 7.75
CA GLN A 89 3.96 16.74 8.73
C GLN A 89 4.74 16.55 10.04
N HIS A 90 4.97 15.30 10.45
CA HIS A 90 5.73 15.00 11.66
C HIS A 90 7.25 15.01 11.44
N ARG A 91 7.74 14.52 10.29
CA ARG A 91 9.17 14.29 10.03
C ARG A 91 9.81 15.31 9.09
N GLY A 92 9.01 16.12 8.41
CA GLY A 92 9.44 17.10 7.43
C GLY A 92 9.54 16.56 5.99
N ALA A 93 9.60 15.24 5.80
CA ALA A 93 9.75 14.61 4.49
C ALA A 93 9.28 13.14 4.50
N LEU A 94 9.09 12.55 3.32
CA LEU A 94 8.94 11.10 3.15
C LEU A 94 10.26 10.40 3.51
N PRO A 95 10.19 9.22 4.15
CA PRO A 95 11.39 8.41 4.35
C PRO A 95 11.98 8.02 2.98
N GLN A 96 13.29 8.02 2.89
CA GLN A 96 14.01 7.50 1.74
C GLN A 96 14.34 6.03 2.03
N ILE A 97 13.79 5.12 1.23
CA ILE A 97 13.93 3.67 1.45
C ILE A 97 14.69 3.06 0.27
N ASN A 98 14.10 3.05 -0.89
CA ASN A 98 14.72 2.68 -2.16
C ASN A 98 13.93 3.32 -3.31
N SER A 99 14.50 3.30 -4.54
CA SER A 99 13.90 3.99 -5.68
C SER A 99 12.47 3.56 -5.98
N ILE A 100 12.13 2.29 -5.81
CA ILE A 100 10.80 1.74 -6.12
C ILE A 100 9.77 2.24 -5.10
N ILE A 101 10.09 2.10 -3.80
CA ILE A 101 9.22 2.54 -2.70
C ILE A 101 9.03 4.05 -2.76
N ASP A 102 10.10 4.79 -3.01
CA ASP A 102 10.05 6.24 -3.11
C ASP A 102 9.15 6.67 -4.28
N ILE A 103 9.22 5.99 -5.43
CA ILE A 103 8.36 6.26 -6.59
C ILE A 103 6.89 6.04 -6.24
N TYR A 104 6.52 4.86 -5.73
CA TYR A 104 5.10 4.60 -5.50
C TYR A 104 4.53 5.43 -4.34
N ASN A 105 5.32 5.79 -3.32
CA ASN A 105 4.88 6.69 -2.27
C ASN A 105 4.60 8.11 -2.80
N VAL A 106 5.48 8.62 -3.67
CA VAL A 106 5.28 9.93 -4.33
C VAL A 106 4.07 9.91 -5.25
N GLU A 107 3.87 8.82 -6.03
CA GLU A 107 2.70 8.69 -6.90
C GLU A 107 1.42 8.50 -6.10
N SER A 108 1.44 7.78 -4.98
CA SER A 108 0.31 7.69 -4.05
C SER A 108 -0.07 9.06 -3.50
N LEU A 109 0.92 9.84 -3.06
CA LEU A 109 0.69 11.19 -2.54
C LEU A 109 0.09 12.13 -3.60
N LYS A 110 0.52 11.97 -4.87
CA LYS A 110 0.02 12.76 -5.99
C LYS A 110 -1.42 12.40 -6.41
N SER A 111 -1.70 11.10 -6.48
CA SER A 111 -2.97 10.59 -7.03
C SER A 111 -4.04 10.34 -5.97
N PHE A 112 -3.66 10.30 -4.70
CA PHE A 112 -4.46 9.84 -3.56
C PHE A 112 -4.83 8.35 -3.62
N LEU A 113 -4.26 7.60 -4.56
CA LEU A 113 -4.46 6.16 -4.64
C LEU A 113 -3.49 5.42 -3.70
N ALA A 114 -3.95 4.33 -3.11
CA ALA A 114 -3.07 3.38 -2.44
C ALA A 114 -2.31 2.60 -3.52
N ILE A 115 -1.00 2.82 -3.60
CA ILE A 115 -0.12 2.11 -4.52
C ILE A 115 0.89 1.34 -3.68
N GLY A 116 1.01 0.05 -3.93
CA GLY A 116 1.99 -0.84 -3.33
C GLY A 116 2.74 -1.62 -4.40
N GLY A 117 3.79 -2.31 -4.02
CA GLY A 117 4.59 -3.13 -4.91
C GLY A 117 4.92 -4.48 -4.29
N HIS A 118 4.87 -5.53 -5.10
CA HIS A 118 5.18 -6.89 -4.71
C HIS A 118 6.29 -7.45 -5.58
N ASP A 119 7.24 -8.15 -4.98
CA ASP A 119 8.30 -8.85 -5.70
C ASP A 119 7.71 -10.09 -6.39
N LEU A 120 7.78 -10.09 -7.74
CA LEU A 120 7.23 -11.18 -8.54
C LEU A 120 7.87 -12.54 -8.24
N ASP A 121 9.13 -12.56 -7.82
CA ASP A 121 9.86 -13.80 -7.51
C ASP A 121 9.40 -14.43 -6.20
N LYS A 122 8.64 -13.69 -5.39
CA LYS A 122 8.07 -14.15 -4.10
C LYS A 122 6.64 -14.64 -4.21
N ILE A 123 5.98 -14.38 -5.34
CA ILE A 123 4.57 -14.72 -5.55
C ILE A 123 4.45 -16.13 -6.09
N GLU A 124 3.56 -16.92 -5.53
CA GLU A 124 3.21 -18.25 -6.02
C GLU A 124 1.81 -18.31 -6.61
N GLY A 125 1.75 -18.60 -7.91
CA GLY A 125 0.48 -18.74 -8.63
C GLY A 125 -0.19 -17.40 -8.95
N PRO A 126 -1.53 -17.40 -9.14
CA PRO A 126 -2.29 -16.18 -9.37
C PRO A 126 -2.40 -15.33 -8.11
N ILE A 127 -2.42 -14.02 -8.29
CA ILE A 127 -2.85 -13.10 -7.22
C ILE A 127 -4.36 -12.96 -7.30
N GLU A 128 -5.02 -13.12 -6.19
CA GLU A 128 -6.46 -12.92 -6.05
C GLU A 128 -6.75 -11.75 -5.09
N PHE A 129 -7.58 -10.82 -5.52
CA PHE A 129 -8.14 -9.81 -4.65
C PHE A 129 -9.52 -10.29 -4.21
N THR A 130 -9.65 -10.60 -2.93
CA THR A 130 -10.81 -11.26 -2.34
C THR A 130 -11.05 -10.76 -0.91
N VAL A 131 -12.04 -11.30 -0.25
CA VAL A 131 -12.20 -11.10 1.19
C VAL A 131 -11.52 -12.21 1.98
N SER A 132 -10.98 -11.84 3.12
CA SER A 132 -10.32 -12.76 4.04
C SER A 132 -11.28 -13.82 4.59
N GLN A 133 -10.73 -15.00 4.90
CA GLN A 133 -11.42 -16.10 5.55
C GLN A 133 -11.10 -16.13 7.06
N ARG A 134 -11.86 -16.93 7.81
CA ARG A 134 -11.77 -16.99 9.26
C ARG A 134 -10.37 -17.34 9.80
N ASP A 135 -9.65 -18.17 9.06
CA ASP A 135 -8.35 -18.72 9.50
C ASP A 135 -7.16 -18.07 8.78
N ASP A 136 -7.42 -16.99 8.04
CA ASP A 136 -6.35 -16.28 7.35
C ASP A 136 -5.40 -15.63 8.37
N LEU A 137 -4.11 -15.95 8.18
CA LEU A 137 -3.00 -15.35 8.93
C LEU A 137 -2.25 -14.35 8.05
N PHE A 138 -1.77 -13.32 8.66
CA PHE A 138 -1.00 -12.28 8.02
C PHE A 138 0.22 -11.92 8.84
N LEU A 139 1.38 -11.93 8.21
CA LEU A 139 2.64 -11.50 8.81
C LEU A 139 3.00 -10.10 8.31
N PRO A 140 2.64 -9.03 9.05
CA PRO A 140 3.01 -7.67 8.67
C PRO A 140 4.51 -7.46 8.72
N ILE A 141 5.02 -6.56 7.88
CA ILE A 141 6.40 -6.11 7.91
C ILE A 141 6.79 -5.68 9.33
N LEU A 142 7.90 -6.21 9.83
CA LEU A 142 8.48 -5.89 11.15
C LEU A 142 7.50 -6.10 12.33
N SER A 143 6.57 -7.02 12.21
CA SER A 143 5.58 -7.30 13.26
C SER A 143 5.38 -8.82 13.45
N SER A 144 4.69 -9.20 14.48
CA SER A 144 4.26 -10.59 14.70
C SER A 144 3.07 -10.96 13.84
N GLU A 145 2.91 -12.25 13.58
CA GLU A 145 1.75 -12.81 12.89
C GLU A 145 0.43 -12.35 13.52
N LYS A 146 -0.55 -12.06 12.69
CA LYS A 146 -1.89 -11.59 13.09
C LYS A 146 -2.96 -12.36 12.35
N HIS A 147 -4.06 -12.61 13.04
CA HIS A 147 -5.27 -13.05 12.38
C HIS A 147 -5.89 -11.88 11.61
N VAL A 148 -6.22 -12.13 10.35
CA VAL A 148 -7.02 -11.21 9.55
C VAL A 148 -8.47 -11.41 9.95
N ALA A 149 -9.19 -10.33 10.20
CA ALA A 149 -10.59 -10.50 10.50
C ALA A 149 -11.36 -10.95 9.24
N PRO A 150 -12.32 -11.87 9.38
CA PRO A 150 -13.14 -12.31 8.27
C PRO A 150 -13.81 -11.15 7.53
N THR A 151 -13.92 -11.27 6.23
CA THR A 151 -14.54 -10.28 5.33
C THR A 151 -13.74 -9.00 5.07
N ASP A 152 -12.52 -8.89 5.56
CA ASP A 152 -11.64 -7.79 5.16
C ASP A 152 -11.09 -8.00 3.73
N PRO A 153 -10.99 -6.96 2.90
CA PRO A 153 -10.32 -7.05 1.61
C PRO A 153 -8.85 -7.41 1.75
N VAL A 154 -8.41 -8.41 1.00
CA VAL A 154 -7.02 -8.90 0.99
C VAL A 154 -6.56 -9.23 -0.41
N TYR A 155 -5.28 -9.03 -0.67
CA TYR A 155 -4.58 -9.68 -1.78
C TYR A 155 -3.95 -10.96 -1.26
N ARG A 156 -4.13 -12.05 -1.98
CA ARG A 156 -3.53 -13.35 -1.63
C ARG A 156 -3.00 -14.07 -2.85
N ASP A 157 -2.06 -14.96 -2.63
CA ASP A 157 -1.60 -15.97 -3.57
C ASP A 157 -1.79 -17.38 -3.00
N GLN A 158 -1.10 -18.39 -3.56
CA GLN A 158 -1.18 -19.76 -3.04
C GLN A 158 -0.51 -19.95 -1.67
N LYS A 159 0.39 -19.06 -1.28
CA LYS A 159 1.07 -19.12 0.04
C LYS A 159 0.23 -18.50 1.15
N GLY A 160 -0.57 -17.48 0.84
CA GLY A 160 -1.35 -16.79 1.85
C GLY A 160 -1.66 -15.33 1.54
N VAL A 161 -1.91 -14.55 2.58
CA VAL A 161 -2.26 -13.14 2.46
C VAL A 161 -1.01 -12.30 2.18
N LEU A 162 -1.01 -11.61 1.04
CA LEU A 162 0.07 -10.73 0.59
C LEU A 162 -0.09 -9.31 1.14
N ALA A 163 -1.30 -8.79 1.14
CA ALA A 163 -1.62 -7.47 1.64
C ALA A 163 -3.03 -7.43 2.23
N TRP A 164 -3.23 -6.58 3.22
CA TRP A 164 -4.47 -6.45 3.98
C TRP A 164 -4.97 -5.01 4.02
N LEU A 165 -6.17 -4.76 3.49
CA LEU A 165 -6.90 -3.48 3.52
C LEU A 165 -6.11 -2.27 2.99
N ASP A 166 -5.25 -2.43 2.02
CA ASP A 166 -4.35 -1.38 1.53
C ASP A 166 -3.50 -0.70 2.63
N VAL A 167 -3.42 -1.31 3.82
CA VAL A 167 -2.83 -0.71 5.01
C VAL A 167 -1.47 -1.30 5.33
N ARG A 168 -1.25 -2.56 4.97
CA ARG A 168 -0.03 -3.28 5.34
C ARG A 168 0.32 -4.34 4.30
N ASP A 169 1.58 -4.35 3.90
CA ASP A 169 2.15 -5.40 3.09
C ASP A 169 2.74 -6.52 3.98
N SER A 170 2.74 -7.74 3.46
CA SER A 170 3.37 -8.88 4.11
C SER A 170 4.89 -8.75 4.12
N ASP A 171 5.52 -9.24 5.18
CA ASP A 171 6.99 -9.29 5.32
C ASP A 171 7.66 -10.09 4.20
N CYS A 172 6.96 -11.08 3.66
CA CYS A 172 7.46 -11.91 2.54
C CYS A 172 7.59 -11.15 1.22
N LEU A 173 7.00 -9.96 1.10
CA LEU A 173 6.92 -9.19 -0.14
C LEU A 173 7.81 -7.95 -0.15
N LEU A 174 8.57 -7.74 0.92
CA LEU A 174 9.55 -6.68 0.92
C LEU A 174 10.48 -6.83 -0.27
N TYR A 175 10.46 -5.85 -1.14
CA TYR A 175 11.63 -5.52 -1.93
C TYR A 175 12.74 -5.27 -0.92
N THR A 176 13.54 -6.28 -0.69
CA THR A 176 14.54 -6.25 0.37
C THR A 176 15.51 -5.11 0.15
N SER A 177 15.26 -4.03 0.84
CA SER A 177 16.38 -3.37 1.49
C SER A 177 17.04 -4.44 2.35
N PRO A 178 18.36 -4.69 2.27
CA PRO A 178 19.02 -5.63 3.16
C PRO A 178 18.58 -5.28 4.59
N SER A 179 17.92 -6.22 5.23
CA SER A 179 17.55 -6.09 6.64
C SER A 179 18.84 -5.82 7.40
N PRO A 180 18.85 -4.91 8.39
CA PRO A 180 20.01 -4.75 9.27
C PRO A 180 20.45 -6.07 9.96
N ARG A 181 19.67 -7.14 9.81
CA ARG A 181 20.00 -8.48 10.32
C ARG A 181 20.86 -9.31 9.39
N ASP A 182 21.00 -8.92 8.11
CA ASP A 182 21.85 -9.62 7.13
C ASP A 182 23.27 -9.03 7.07
N CYS A 183 23.58 -8.10 7.96
CA CYS A 183 24.91 -7.52 8.15
C CYS A 183 25.58 -7.99 9.46
N SER A 184 25.52 -9.29 9.75
CA SER A 184 26.31 -9.88 10.85
C SER A 184 27.09 -11.08 10.36
#